data_4ec3c918d158c86c3b02acc8a8eb05be
#
_entry.id   4ec3c918d158c86c3b02acc8a8eb05be
#
_cell.length_a   1.000
_cell.length_b   1.000
_cell.length_c   1.000
_cell.angle_alpha   90.00
_cell.angle_beta   90.00
_cell.angle_gamma   90.00
#
_symmetry.space_group_name_H-M   'P 1'
#
loop_
_entity.id
_entity.type
_entity.pdbx_description
1 polymer ?
#
loop_
_entity_poly.entity_id
_entity_poly.type
_entity_poly.pdbx_seq_one_letter_code
_entity_poly.pdbx_strand_id
1 'polypeptide(L)'
;SAVNTRDLIDKTLVEIEKGNTITRTTADAFNQIIADMESFAELAENTMEKANSQAESLEQIGQGIEQLSGVVQGNAASSEENTAISINLAEGASKMHDRVNIFKLF
;
A
#
# COMPACT_ATOMS: atom_id res chain seq x y z
N SER A 1 -6.56 68.69 -31.99
CA SER A 1 -7.79 68.76 -32.74
C SER A 1 -8.85 67.80 -32.25
N ALA A 2 -10.09 68.02 -32.63
CA ALA A 2 -11.21 67.15 -32.25
C ALA A 2 -11.06 65.72 -32.79
N VAL A 3 -10.41 65.52 -33.93
CA VAL A 3 -10.13 64.19 -34.51
C VAL A 3 -9.12 63.44 -33.71
N ASN A 4 -8.07 64.04 -33.20
CA ASN A 4 -7.08 63.41 -32.35
C ASN A 4 -7.67 63.04 -30.98
N THR A 5 -8.57 63.82 -30.42
CA THR A 5 -9.28 63.57 -29.21
C THR A 5 -10.20 62.38 -29.35
N ARG A 6 -10.93 62.25 -30.46
CA ARG A 6 -11.78 61.12 -30.79
C ARG A 6 -10.96 59.81 -30.90
N ASP A 7 -9.85 59.85 -31.65
CA ASP A 7 -8.93 58.72 -31.78
C ASP A 7 -8.38 58.25 -30.40
N LEU A 8 -8.03 59.20 -29.56
CA LEU A 8 -7.55 58.92 -28.21
C LEU A 8 -8.63 58.27 -27.35
N ILE A 9 -9.86 58.73 -27.43
CA ILE A 9 -11.01 58.14 -26.74
C ILE A 9 -11.28 56.73 -27.25
N ASP A 10 -11.28 56.49 -28.54
CA ASP A 10 -11.50 55.19 -29.16
C ASP A 10 -10.43 54.18 -28.72
N LYS A 11 -9.15 54.57 -28.72
CA LYS A 11 -8.04 53.75 -28.21
C LYS A 11 -8.18 53.45 -26.74
N THR A 12 -8.60 54.42 -25.93
CA THR A 12 -8.83 54.23 -24.49
C THR A 12 -9.96 53.24 -24.24
N LEU A 13 -11.05 53.32 -24.99
CA LEU A 13 -12.16 52.36 -24.90
C LEU A 13 -11.74 50.94 -25.24
N VAL A 14 -10.90 50.77 -26.28
CA VAL A 14 -10.33 49.47 -26.65
C VAL A 14 -9.46 48.92 -25.51
N GLU A 15 -8.62 49.74 -24.91
CA GLU A 15 -7.77 49.35 -23.78
C GLU A 15 -8.59 48.99 -22.52
N ILE A 16 -9.69 49.71 -22.26
CA ILE A 16 -10.62 49.37 -21.17
C ILE A 16 -11.28 48.03 -21.43
N GLU A 17 -11.71 47.74 -22.63
CA GLU A 17 -12.33 46.46 -22.99
C GLU A 17 -11.34 45.31 -22.87
N LYS A 18 -10.09 45.50 -23.29
CA LYS A 18 -9.00 44.52 -23.06
C LYS A 18 -8.77 44.28 -21.56
N GLY A 19 -8.73 45.37 -20.77
CA GLY A 19 -8.59 45.28 -19.32
C GLY A 19 -9.73 44.49 -18.68
N ASN A 20 -10.96 44.72 -19.10
CA ASN A 20 -12.13 43.97 -18.62
C ASN A 20 -12.04 42.49 -18.99
N THR A 21 -11.58 42.15 -20.17
CA THR A 21 -11.37 40.75 -20.61
C THR A 21 -10.30 40.07 -19.76
N ILE A 22 -9.18 40.74 -19.53
CA ILE A 22 -8.10 40.23 -18.69
C ILE A 22 -8.60 39.99 -17.25
N THR A 23 -9.34 40.96 -16.71
CA THR A 23 -9.93 40.83 -15.35
C THR A 23 -10.87 39.67 -15.26
N ARG A 24 -11.72 39.47 -16.25
CA ARG A 24 -12.65 38.32 -16.28
C ARG A 24 -11.91 36.98 -16.39
N THR A 25 -10.94 36.90 -17.28
CA THR A 25 -10.09 35.69 -17.42
C THR A 25 -9.35 35.36 -16.14
N THR A 26 -8.84 36.40 -15.45
CA THR A 26 -8.17 36.24 -14.18
C THR A 26 -9.13 35.76 -13.11
N ALA A 27 -10.34 36.32 -13.04
CA ALA A 27 -11.37 35.85 -12.08
C ALA A 27 -11.76 34.39 -12.35
N ASP A 28 -11.91 33.99 -13.59
CA ASP A 28 -12.19 32.61 -13.98
C ASP A 28 -11.05 31.66 -13.58
N ALA A 29 -9.79 32.11 -13.76
CA ALA A 29 -8.62 31.36 -13.34
C ALA A 29 -8.59 31.15 -11.81
N PHE A 30 -8.91 32.18 -11.03
CA PHE A 30 -9.03 32.05 -9.58
C PHE A 30 -10.14 31.10 -9.16
N ASN A 31 -11.29 31.16 -9.79
CA ASN A 31 -12.37 30.22 -9.52
C ASN A 31 -11.99 28.77 -9.81
N GLN A 32 -11.22 28.55 -10.89
CA GLN A 32 -10.69 27.23 -11.20
C GLN A 32 -9.69 26.75 -10.15
N ILE A 33 -8.81 27.62 -9.69
CA ILE A 33 -7.87 27.32 -8.61
C ILE A 33 -8.61 26.92 -7.33
N ILE A 34 -9.67 27.64 -6.97
CA ILE A 34 -10.49 27.31 -5.79
C ILE A 34 -11.10 25.91 -5.95
N ALA A 35 -11.68 25.61 -7.11
CA ALA A 35 -12.25 24.30 -7.38
C ALA A 35 -11.19 23.18 -7.32
N ASP A 36 -10.00 23.43 -7.86
CA ASP A 36 -8.87 22.50 -7.81
C ASP A 36 -8.38 22.28 -6.38
N MET A 37 -8.36 23.32 -5.56
CA MET A 37 -8.01 23.23 -4.13
C MET A 37 -9.01 22.40 -3.35
N GLU A 38 -10.31 22.55 -3.61
CA GLU A 38 -11.35 21.72 -2.99
C GLU A 38 -11.18 20.25 -3.36
N SER A 39 -10.95 19.96 -4.63
CA SER A 39 -10.68 18.59 -5.11
C SER A 39 -9.40 18.02 -4.49
N PHE A 40 -8.37 18.84 -4.35
CA PHE A 40 -7.12 18.44 -3.70
C PHE A 40 -7.32 18.11 -2.22
N ALA A 41 -8.11 18.91 -1.51
CA ALA A 41 -8.45 18.66 -0.10
C ALA A 41 -9.19 17.33 0.06
N GLU A 42 -10.17 17.05 -0.78
CA GLU A 42 -10.88 15.77 -0.79
C GLU A 42 -9.94 14.59 -1.09
N LEU A 43 -9.06 14.74 -2.06
CA LEU A 43 -8.05 13.72 -2.38
C LEU A 43 -7.10 13.47 -1.19
N ALA A 44 -6.69 14.53 -0.50
CA ALA A 44 -5.84 14.42 0.69
C ALA A 44 -6.53 13.67 1.82
N GLU A 45 -7.80 13.96 2.07
CA GLU A 45 -8.62 13.27 3.07
C GLU A 45 -8.77 11.77 2.75
N ASN A 46 -9.14 11.45 1.51
CA ASN A 46 -9.22 10.07 1.03
C ASN A 46 -7.88 9.33 1.15
N THR A 47 -6.78 10.02 0.86
CA THR A 47 -5.44 9.43 0.98
C THR A 47 -5.10 9.12 2.42
N MET A 48 -5.49 10.00 3.35
CA MET A 48 -5.27 9.80 4.79
C MET A 48 -6.09 8.62 5.32
N GLU A 49 -7.34 8.49 4.89
CA GLU A 49 -8.19 7.34 5.25
C GLU A 49 -7.60 6.02 4.75
N LYS A 50 -7.15 5.98 3.50
CA LYS A 50 -6.49 4.79 2.94
C LYS A 50 -5.19 4.46 3.64
N ALA A 51 -4.40 5.47 4.00
CA ALA A 51 -3.16 5.27 4.75
C ALA A 51 -3.42 4.66 6.13
N ASN A 52 -4.46 5.11 6.83
CA ASN A 52 -4.87 4.55 8.11
C ASN A 52 -5.31 3.09 7.97
N SER A 53 -6.15 2.77 6.99
CA SER A 53 -6.57 1.39 6.70
C SER A 53 -5.38 0.49 6.34
N GLN A 54 -4.40 1.04 5.64
CA GLN A 54 -3.18 0.32 5.30
C GLN A 54 -2.31 0.06 6.53
N ALA A 55 -2.24 1.01 7.47
CA ALA A 55 -1.53 0.83 8.73
C ALA A 55 -2.16 -0.28 9.57
N GLU A 56 -3.49 -0.33 9.67
CA GLU A 56 -4.21 -1.42 10.35
C GLU A 56 -3.94 -2.78 9.69
N SER A 57 -3.93 -2.83 8.36
CA SER A 57 -3.62 -4.06 7.62
C SER A 57 -2.18 -4.53 7.87
N LEU A 58 -1.23 -3.61 7.96
CA LEU A 58 0.16 -3.93 8.29
C LEU A 58 0.31 -4.48 9.70
N GLU A 59 -0.45 -3.96 10.66
CA GLU A 59 -0.47 -4.51 12.02
C GLU A 59 -0.99 -5.95 12.04
N GLN A 60 -2.07 -6.25 11.31
CA GLN A 60 -2.58 -7.61 11.16
C GLN A 60 -1.57 -8.54 10.50
N ILE A 61 -0.85 -8.07 9.47
CA ILE A 61 0.23 -8.84 8.84
C ILE A 61 1.34 -9.12 9.86
N GLY A 62 1.72 -8.15 10.67
CA GLY A 62 2.69 -8.32 11.75
C GLY A 62 2.30 -9.43 12.71
N GLN A 63 1.06 -9.43 13.18
CA GLN A 63 0.52 -10.50 14.03
C GLN A 63 0.53 -11.86 13.33
N GLY A 64 0.19 -11.92 12.04
CA GLY A 64 0.27 -13.14 11.25
C GLY A 64 1.70 -13.68 11.12
N ILE A 65 2.69 -12.82 10.99
CA ILE A 65 4.10 -13.20 10.95
C ILE A 65 4.56 -13.78 12.29
N GLU A 66 4.12 -13.23 13.41
CA GLU A 66 4.41 -13.79 14.74
C GLU A 66 3.82 -15.20 14.89
N GLN A 67 2.57 -15.40 14.46
CA GLN A 67 1.95 -16.73 14.46
C GLN A 67 2.70 -17.72 13.56
N LEU A 68 3.10 -17.30 12.35
CA LEU A 68 3.90 -18.11 11.45
C LEU A 68 5.24 -18.50 12.07
N SER A 69 5.89 -17.59 12.76
CA SER A 69 7.14 -17.87 13.48
C SER A 69 6.94 -18.97 14.51
N GLY A 70 5.86 -18.92 15.27
CA GLY A 70 5.47 -19.98 16.21
C GLY A 70 5.24 -21.32 15.51
N VAL A 71 4.55 -21.34 14.38
CA VAL A 71 4.33 -22.56 13.57
C VAL A 71 5.66 -23.13 13.05
N VAL A 72 6.54 -22.28 12.55
CA VAL A 72 7.87 -22.71 12.07
C VAL A 72 8.68 -23.34 13.18
N GLN A 73 8.69 -22.76 14.38
CA GLN A 73 9.37 -23.34 15.54
C GLN A 73 8.75 -24.67 15.98
N GLY A 74 7.42 -24.75 15.98
CA GLY A 74 6.70 -26.01 16.27
C GLY A 74 7.01 -27.09 15.23
N ASN A 75 7.07 -26.73 13.96
CA ASN A 75 7.45 -27.68 12.90
C ASN A 75 8.88 -28.18 13.04
N ALA A 76 9.82 -27.30 13.41
CA ALA A 76 11.20 -27.70 13.67
C ALA A 76 11.29 -28.71 14.83
N ALA A 77 10.60 -28.43 15.94
CA ALA A 77 10.55 -29.31 17.06
C ALA A 77 9.90 -30.70 16.73
N SER A 78 8.80 -30.67 15.96
CA SER A 78 8.15 -31.89 15.46
C SER A 78 9.05 -32.69 14.52
N SER A 79 9.84 -32.01 13.69
CA SER A 79 10.80 -32.67 12.81
C SER A 79 11.93 -33.36 13.57
N GLU A 80 12.43 -32.74 14.63
CA GLU A 80 13.42 -33.36 15.53
C GLU A 80 12.85 -34.56 16.23
N GLU A 81 11.63 -34.46 16.74
CA GLU A 81 10.93 -35.57 17.38
C GLU A 81 10.69 -36.74 16.40
N ASN A 82 10.25 -36.43 15.19
CA ASN A 82 10.06 -37.43 14.12
C ASN A 82 11.37 -38.12 13.77
N THR A 83 12.48 -37.40 13.73
CA THR A 83 13.81 -37.98 13.50
C THR A 83 14.17 -38.95 14.63
N ALA A 84 13.95 -38.59 15.88
CA ALA A 84 14.21 -39.48 17.04
C ALA A 84 13.34 -40.70 16.97
N ILE A 85 12.05 -40.57 16.68
CA ILE A 85 11.12 -41.70 16.52
C ILE A 85 11.58 -42.62 15.38
N SER A 86 12.02 -42.09 14.26
CA SER A 86 12.51 -42.85 13.12
C SER A 86 13.77 -43.67 13.46
N ILE A 87 14.68 -43.09 14.22
CA ILE A 87 15.86 -43.82 14.75
C ILE A 87 15.45 -44.93 15.65
N ASN A 88 14.55 -44.69 16.60
CA ASN A 88 14.05 -45.71 17.53
C ASN A 88 13.33 -46.86 16.79
N LEU A 89 12.55 -46.53 15.74
CA LEU A 89 11.88 -47.54 14.93
C LEU A 89 12.89 -48.38 14.14
N ALA A 90 13.93 -47.78 13.59
CA ALA A 90 15.00 -48.50 12.90
C ALA A 90 15.75 -49.46 13.82
N GLU A 91 16.08 -49.03 15.03
CA GLU A 91 16.70 -49.87 16.05
C GLU A 91 15.78 -51.02 16.48
N GLY A 92 14.50 -50.74 16.70
CA GLY A 92 13.49 -51.75 17.00
C GLY A 92 13.34 -52.80 15.92
N ALA A 93 13.29 -52.36 14.67
CA ALA A 93 13.23 -53.25 13.50
C ALA A 93 14.49 -54.13 13.41
N SER A 94 15.67 -53.56 13.63
CA SER A 94 16.92 -54.30 13.64
C SER A 94 16.95 -55.37 14.75
N LYS A 95 16.51 -55.04 15.95
CA LYS A 95 16.41 -56.00 17.06
C LYS A 95 15.41 -57.12 16.77
N MET A 96 14.29 -56.79 16.14
CA MET A 96 13.30 -57.81 15.73
C MET A 96 13.88 -58.75 14.65
N HIS A 97 14.60 -58.18 13.68
CA HIS A 97 15.28 -58.95 12.66
C HIS A 97 16.27 -59.95 13.24
N ASP A 98 17.08 -59.51 14.20
CA ASP A 98 18.04 -60.36 14.89
C ASP A 98 17.36 -61.51 15.68
N ARG A 99 16.27 -61.23 16.34
CA ARG A 99 15.47 -62.22 17.05
C ARG A 99 14.86 -63.28 16.10
N VAL A 100 14.35 -62.85 14.97
CA VAL A 100 13.81 -63.75 13.95
C VAL A 100 14.92 -64.66 13.39
N ASN A 101 16.10 -64.11 13.17
CA ASN A 101 17.25 -64.86 12.68
C ASN A 101 17.71 -65.94 13.66
N ILE A 102 17.68 -65.65 14.95
CA ILE A 102 17.96 -66.62 16.01
C ILE A 102 16.96 -67.80 15.95
N PHE A 103 15.67 -67.50 15.73
CA PHE A 103 14.63 -68.52 15.54
C PHE A 103 14.82 -69.38 14.29
N LYS A 104 15.35 -68.83 13.20
CA LYS A 104 15.62 -69.58 11.95
C LYS A 104 16.79 -70.53 12.05
N LEU A 105 17.69 -70.32 13.00
CA LEU A 105 18.87 -71.15 13.24
C LEU A 105 18.56 -72.41 14.09
N PHE A 106 17.35 -72.41 14.63
CA PHE A 106 16.80 -73.57 15.38
C PHE A 106 15.78 -74.31 14.52
#